data_6477d73186967c7676cec41f97c84f40
#
_entry.id   6477d73186967c7676cec41f97c84f40
#
_cell.length_a   1.000
_cell.length_b   1.000
_cell.length_c   1.000
_cell.angle_alpha   90.00
_cell.angle_beta   90.00
_cell.angle_gamma   90.00
#
_symmetry.space_group_name_H-M   'P 1'
#
loop_
_entity.id
_entity.type
_entity.pdbx_description
1 polymer ?
#
loop_
_entity_poly.entity_id
_entity_poly.type
_entity_poly.pdbx_seq_one_letter_code
_entity_poly.pdbx_strand_id
1 'polypeptide(L)'
;QSVCFVEDIKADLARRDFTVNAIAYSPTRGMIDPFSGAEDIKNGIIRAVGNAHKRFSEDALRILRALRFASVLGFEIEPETARAAFELREKLTAVSAERVFSELKKLLCGAAAYDVICRYREIIAVRCPLAADIPDICRLPHDPAMRFAAVCGAEAENALYALKADKATRTRAALFAGCRPFPAGEREFRIAAARLGREAAESIAVYRDVLYPECSAARINTLVKNGVCLSLDTLAVNGKDIRALGVRGADIGAVLNGLLFAAAAGDIENKREDLLRCAKVMVDKRKK
;
A
#
# COMPACT_ATOMS: atom_id res chain seq x y z
N GLN A 1 -19.46 -12.63 20.77
CA GLN A 1 -19.02 -14.03 20.67
C GLN A 1 -18.84 -14.53 22.09
N SER A 2 -19.61 -15.56 22.47
CA SER A 2 -19.44 -16.23 23.75
C SER A 2 -18.15 -17.03 23.74
N VAL A 3 -17.29 -16.80 24.72
CA VAL A 3 -16.07 -17.61 24.94
C VAL A 3 -16.51 -18.90 25.62
N CYS A 4 -16.48 -20.01 24.88
CA CYS A 4 -16.64 -21.35 25.45
C CYS A 4 -15.25 -21.90 25.80
N PHE A 5 -14.98 -22.14 27.06
CA PHE A 5 -13.80 -22.91 27.50
C PHE A 5 -14.04 -24.38 27.18
N VAL A 6 -13.21 -24.96 26.34
CA VAL A 6 -13.25 -26.36 25.95
C VAL A 6 -12.15 -27.08 26.75
N GLU A 7 -12.50 -28.08 27.55
CA GLU A 7 -11.53 -28.86 28.34
C GLU A 7 -10.67 -29.81 27.47
N ASP A 8 -11.16 -30.14 26.26
CA ASP A 8 -10.43 -31.00 25.31
C ASP A 8 -9.68 -30.15 24.28
N ILE A 9 -8.34 -30.19 24.32
CA ILE A 9 -7.45 -29.52 23.37
C ILE A 9 -7.73 -29.92 21.91
N LYS A 10 -8.11 -31.19 21.65
CA LYS A 10 -8.43 -31.64 20.29
C LYS A 10 -9.67 -30.95 19.75
N ALA A 11 -10.70 -30.77 20.60
CA ALA A 11 -11.90 -30.03 20.22
C ALA A 11 -11.60 -28.55 19.93
N ASP A 12 -10.69 -27.92 20.68
CA ASP A 12 -10.24 -26.57 20.37
C ASP A 12 -9.50 -26.50 19.03
N LEU A 13 -8.59 -27.41 18.77
CA LEU A 13 -7.86 -27.47 17.51
C LEU A 13 -8.78 -27.77 16.31
N ALA A 14 -9.82 -28.62 16.52
CA ALA A 14 -10.79 -28.97 15.48
C ALA A 14 -11.65 -27.79 14.99
N ARG A 15 -11.82 -26.72 15.76
CA ARG A 15 -12.58 -25.51 15.34
C ARG A 15 -11.74 -24.44 14.66
N ARG A 16 -10.42 -24.64 14.57
CA ARG A 16 -9.50 -23.71 13.90
C ARG A 16 -9.71 -23.70 12.39
N ASP A 17 -9.13 -22.71 11.73
CA ASP A 17 -9.27 -22.52 10.29
C ASP A 17 -8.44 -23.52 9.46
N PHE A 18 -7.14 -23.60 9.73
CA PHE A 18 -6.19 -24.39 8.93
C PHE A 18 -5.34 -25.29 9.81
N THR A 19 -4.90 -26.42 9.24
CA THR A 19 -4.07 -27.43 9.90
C THR A 19 -2.79 -26.84 10.46
N VAL A 20 -2.14 -25.94 9.71
CA VAL A 20 -0.93 -25.22 10.14
C VAL A 20 -1.13 -24.36 11.40
N ASN A 21 -2.38 -23.99 11.71
CA ASN A 21 -2.76 -23.26 12.91
C ASN A 21 -3.41 -24.15 13.98
N ALA A 22 -3.56 -25.46 13.71
CA ALA A 22 -4.23 -26.42 14.57
C ALA A 22 -3.22 -27.34 15.28
N ILE A 23 -2.06 -26.82 15.60
CA ILE A 23 -0.99 -27.46 16.36
C ILE A 23 -0.92 -26.80 17.74
N ALA A 24 -0.71 -27.60 18.78
CA ALA A 24 -0.44 -27.12 20.13
C ALA A 24 0.84 -27.78 20.68
N TYR A 25 1.48 -27.09 21.61
CA TYR A 25 2.65 -27.60 22.31
C TYR A 25 2.48 -27.44 23.81
N SER A 26 2.85 -28.45 24.56
CA SER A 26 2.94 -28.41 26.02
C SER A 26 4.29 -28.95 26.47
N PRO A 27 4.98 -28.35 27.45
CA PRO A 27 6.23 -28.86 28.00
C PRO A 27 6.10 -30.28 28.56
N THR A 28 4.91 -30.65 29.06
CA THR A 28 4.64 -31.96 29.69
C THR A 28 4.13 -33.03 28.74
N ARG A 29 3.42 -32.62 27.66
CA ARG A 29 2.79 -33.54 26.71
C ARG A 29 3.41 -33.53 25.32
N GLY A 30 4.39 -32.64 25.09
CA GLY A 30 4.99 -32.45 23.78
C GLY A 30 4.05 -31.78 22.77
N MET A 31 4.27 -32.08 21.51
CA MET A 31 3.47 -31.56 20.39
C MET A 31 2.17 -32.36 20.22
N ILE A 32 1.07 -31.64 20.08
CA ILE A 32 -0.27 -32.19 19.81
C ILE A 32 -0.69 -31.69 18.44
N ASP A 33 -0.71 -32.56 17.45
CA ASP A 33 -1.02 -32.26 16.05
C ASP A 33 -2.02 -33.29 15.48
N PRO A 34 -3.31 -33.18 15.82
CA PRO A 34 -4.31 -34.15 15.41
C PRO A 34 -4.70 -34.06 13.93
N PHE A 35 -4.25 -33.05 13.21
CA PHE A 35 -4.62 -32.75 11.82
C PHE A 35 -3.43 -32.72 10.88
N SER A 36 -2.26 -33.22 11.28
CA SER A 36 -1.03 -33.26 10.48
C SER A 36 -0.55 -31.87 9.97
N GLY A 37 -0.77 -30.83 10.80
CA GLY A 37 -0.37 -29.47 10.46
C GLY A 37 1.14 -29.29 10.32
N ALA A 38 1.94 -30.04 11.08
CA ALA A 38 3.40 -30.04 10.96
C ALA A 38 3.87 -30.58 9.60
N GLU A 39 3.18 -31.59 9.06
CA GLU A 39 3.44 -32.14 7.74
C GLU A 39 3.04 -31.13 6.66
N ASP A 40 1.87 -30.50 6.78
CA ASP A 40 1.43 -29.44 5.87
C ASP A 40 2.40 -28.22 5.88
N ILE A 41 2.94 -27.84 7.05
CA ILE A 41 3.99 -26.80 7.13
C ILE A 41 5.24 -27.24 6.35
N LYS A 42 5.69 -28.47 6.54
CA LYS A 42 6.87 -29.01 5.86
C LYS A 42 6.69 -29.06 4.34
N ASN A 43 5.47 -29.35 3.89
CA ASN A 43 5.12 -29.46 2.48
C ASN A 43 4.67 -28.13 1.85
N GLY A 44 4.58 -27.05 2.64
CA GLY A 44 4.14 -25.73 2.15
C GLY A 44 2.65 -25.72 1.74
N ILE A 45 1.76 -26.34 2.52
CA ILE A 45 0.35 -26.51 2.17
C ILE A 45 -0.55 -25.76 3.16
N ILE A 46 -1.53 -25.01 2.65
CA ILE A 46 -2.65 -24.46 3.43
C ILE A 46 -3.87 -25.33 3.23
N ARG A 47 -4.22 -26.11 4.25
CA ARG A 47 -5.36 -27.05 4.28
C ARG A 47 -6.34 -26.63 5.37
N ALA A 48 -7.64 -26.62 5.05
CA ALA A 48 -8.68 -26.40 6.06
C ALA A 48 -8.74 -27.57 7.06
N VAL A 49 -8.99 -27.28 8.34
CA VAL A 49 -9.22 -28.34 9.34
C VAL A 49 -10.55 -29.05 9.05
N GLY A 50 -10.47 -30.35 8.77
CA GLY A 50 -11.63 -31.16 8.47
C GLY A 50 -12.29 -30.80 7.14
N ASN A 51 -13.59 -30.49 7.13
CA ASN A 51 -14.31 -30.16 5.90
C ASN A 51 -14.23 -28.66 5.57
N ALA A 52 -13.61 -28.32 4.45
CA ALA A 52 -13.41 -26.95 4.01
C ALA A 52 -14.72 -26.18 3.79
N HIS A 53 -15.74 -26.80 3.17
CA HIS A 53 -17.07 -26.20 2.97
C HIS A 53 -17.72 -25.82 4.31
N LYS A 54 -17.65 -26.71 5.29
CA LYS A 54 -18.17 -26.42 6.64
C LYS A 54 -17.40 -25.25 7.26
N ARG A 55 -16.08 -25.25 7.22
CA ARG A 55 -15.24 -24.18 7.80
C ARG A 55 -15.52 -22.82 7.19
N PHE A 56 -15.65 -22.72 5.87
CA PHE A 56 -15.92 -21.47 5.16
C PHE A 56 -17.38 -21.03 5.30
N SER A 57 -18.31 -21.96 5.50
CA SER A 57 -19.72 -21.65 5.81
C SER A 57 -19.92 -21.10 7.22
N GLU A 58 -19.09 -21.50 8.19
CA GLU A 58 -19.13 -20.98 9.56
C GLU A 58 -18.59 -19.54 9.63
N ASP A 59 -17.52 -19.22 8.90
CA ASP A 59 -16.97 -17.86 8.78
C ASP A 59 -16.30 -17.72 7.40
N ALA A 60 -16.99 -17.04 6.50
CA ALA A 60 -16.50 -16.81 5.13
C ALA A 60 -15.18 -16.03 5.07
N LEU A 61 -14.81 -15.25 6.11
CA LEU A 61 -13.50 -14.58 6.14
C LEU A 61 -12.34 -15.58 6.06
N ARG A 62 -12.55 -16.84 6.48
CA ARG A 62 -11.53 -17.89 6.37
C ARG A 62 -11.06 -18.10 4.92
N ILE A 63 -11.90 -17.80 3.92
CA ILE A 63 -11.52 -17.82 2.50
C ILE A 63 -10.38 -16.82 2.26
N LEU A 64 -10.53 -15.56 2.65
CA LEU A 64 -9.46 -14.56 2.51
C LEU A 64 -8.24 -14.86 3.38
N ARG A 65 -8.46 -15.50 4.54
CA ARG A 65 -7.35 -15.95 5.40
C ARG A 65 -6.51 -17.03 4.72
N ALA A 66 -7.14 -17.98 3.97
CA ALA A 66 -6.41 -18.97 3.18
C ALA A 66 -5.50 -18.28 2.14
N LEU A 67 -6.06 -17.33 1.38
CA LEU A 67 -5.31 -16.57 0.39
C LEU A 67 -4.17 -15.76 1.04
N ARG A 68 -4.45 -15.14 2.18
CA ARG A 68 -3.43 -14.40 2.94
C ARG A 68 -2.29 -15.30 3.40
N PHE A 69 -2.60 -16.47 3.98
CA PHE A 69 -1.54 -17.40 4.42
C PHE A 69 -0.74 -17.92 3.25
N ALA A 70 -1.38 -18.25 2.13
CA ALA A 70 -0.69 -18.62 0.90
C ALA A 70 0.26 -17.50 0.43
N SER A 71 -0.22 -16.26 0.41
CA SER A 71 0.57 -15.09 0.01
C SER A 71 1.76 -14.80 0.94
N VAL A 72 1.53 -14.83 2.26
CA VAL A 72 2.54 -14.45 3.26
C VAL A 72 3.61 -15.53 3.43
N LEU A 73 3.21 -16.82 3.41
CA LEU A 73 4.11 -17.95 3.63
C LEU A 73 4.69 -18.51 2.32
N GLY A 74 4.13 -18.15 1.17
CA GLY A 74 4.48 -18.76 -0.11
C GLY A 74 4.01 -20.21 -0.24
N PHE A 75 2.93 -20.57 0.47
CA PHE A 75 2.38 -21.94 0.50
C PHE A 75 1.27 -22.10 -0.55
N GLU A 76 1.11 -23.31 -1.06
CA GLU A 76 0.00 -23.67 -1.95
C GLU A 76 -1.28 -23.99 -1.14
N ILE A 77 -2.43 -23.59 -1.68
CA ILE A 77 -3.70 -23.99 -1.07
C ILE A 77 -4.07 -25.38 -1.58
N GLU A 78 -4.37 -26.28 -0.67
CA GLU A 78 -4.78 -27.64 -0.97
C GLU A 78 -6.02 -27.65 -1.90
N PRO A 79 -6.08 -28.57 -2.92
CA PRO A 79 -7.10 -28.52 -3.98
C PRO A 79 -8.55 -28.50 -3.49
N GLU A 80 -8.91 -29.31 -2.49
CA GLU A 80 -10.27 -29.35 -1.92
C GLU A 80 -10.59 -28.04 -1.18
N THR A 81 -9.61 -27.50 -0.45
CA THR A 81 -9.71 -26.21 0.24
C THR A 81 -9.88 -25.07 -0.78
N ALA A 82 -9.13 -25.07 -1.88
CA ALA A 82 -9.26 -24.11 -2.95
C ALA A 82 -10.62 -24.19 -3.64
N ARG A 83 -11.09 -25.39 -3.96
CA ARG A 83 -12.42 -25.61 -4.56
C ARG A 83 -13.52 -25.02 -3.68
N ALA A 84 -13.52 -25.34 -2.38
CA ALA A 84 -14.50 -24.79 -1.44
C ALA A 84 -14.43 -23.26 -1.37
N ALA A 85 -13.23 -22.67 -1.46
CA ALA A 85 -13.05 -21.21 -1.49
C ALA A 85 -13.70 -20.59 -2.73
N PHE A 86 -13.54 -21.17 -3.92
CA PHE A 86 -14.20 -20.72 -5.16
C PHE A 86 -15.71 -20.86 -5.09
N GLU A 87 -16.24 -22.00 -4.63
CA GLU A 87 -17.67 -22.25 -4.56
C GLU A 87 -18.39 -21.35 -3.55
N LEU A 88 -17.74 -21.00 -2.45
CA LEU A 88 -18.33 -20.19 -1.38
C LEU A 88 -17.93 -18.71 -1.41
N ARG A 89 -17.23 -18.23 -2.45
CA ARG A 89 -16.69 -16.86 -2.53
C ARG A 89 -17.75 -15.77 -2.30
N GLU A 90 -18.97 -15.98 -2.81
CA GLU A 90 -20.05 -14.99 -2.68
C GLU A 90 -20.47 -14.73 -1.22
N LYS A 91 -20.20 -15.67 -0.30
CA LYS A 91 -20.44 -15.46 1.12
C LYS A 91 -19.53 -14.35 1.72
N LEU A 92 -18.47 -13.96 1.04
CA LEU A 92 -17.62 -12.83 1.43
C LEU A 92 -18.39 -11.51 1.47
N THR A 93 -19.51 -11.38 0.72
CA THR A 93 -20.38 -10.20 0.74
C THR A 93 -20.98 -9.92 2.11
N ALA A 94 -21.19 -10.95 2.93
CA ALA A 94 -21.73 -10.86 4.28
C ALA A 94 -20.66 -10.51 5.35
N VAL A 95 -19.39 -10.54 4.98
CA VAL A 95 -18.29 -10.21 5.92
C VAL A 95 -18.11 -8.70 6.02
N SER A 96 -17.90 -8.19 7.24
CA SER A 96 -17.68 -6.75 7.45
C SER A 96 -16.47 -6.21 6.69
N ALA A 97 -16.60 -4.99 6.17
CA ALA A 97 -15.59 -4.36 5.32
C ALA A 97 -14.22 -4.24 6.02
N GLU A 98 -14.22 -3.93 7.31
CA GLU A 98 -13.01 -3.77 8.12
C GLU A 98 -12.24 -5.09 8.26
N ARG A 99 -12.98 -6.21 8.45
CA ARG A 99 -12.35 -7.55 8.51
C ARG A 99 -11.75 -7.93 7.16
N VAL A 100 -12.47 -7.68 6.07
CA VAL A 100 -11.98 -7.89 4.70
C VAL A 100 -10.73 -7.05 4.43
N PHE A 101 -10.77 -5.75 4.75
CA PHE A 101 -9.62 -4.86 4.59
C PHE A 101 -8.38 -5.36 5.35
N SER A 102 -8.56 -5.79 6.60
CA SER A 102 -7.46 -6.33 7.42
C SER A 102 -6.76 -7.52 6.77
N GLU A 103 -7.51 -8.44 6.16
CA GLU A 103 -6.95 -9.62 5.49
C GLU A 103 -6.32 -9.24 4.14
N LEU A 104 -6.99 -8.44 3.31
CA LEU A 104 -6.45 -7.97 2.02
C LEU A 104 -5.17 -7.16 2.19
N LYS A 105 -5.11 -6.28 3.18
CA LYS A 105 -3.89 -5.51 3.50
C LYS A 105 -2.68 -6.41 3.73
N LYS A 106 -2.85 -7.51 4.47
CA LYS A 106 -1.79 -8.48 4.76
C LYS A 106 -1.48 -9.34 3.54
N LEU A 107 -2.51 -9.76 2.80
CA LEU A 107 -2.36 -10.53 1.56
C LEU A 107 -1.51 -9.76 0.54
N LEU A 108 -1.85 -8.50 0.28
CA LEU A 108 -1.12 -7.66 -0.67
C LEU A 108 0.34 -7.44 -0.28
N CYS A 109 0.67 -7.52 1.01
CA CYS A 109 2.04 -7.37 1.52
C CYS A 109 2.79 -8.70 1.66
N GLY A 110 2.20 -9.83 1.25
CA GLY A 110 2.89 -11.13 1.24
C GLY A 110 3.96 -11.24 0.16
N ALA A 111 4.88 -12.20 0.36
CA ALA A 111 5.97 -12.46 -0.58
C ALA A 111 5.49 -13.07 -1.91
N ALA A 112 4.40 -13.87 -1.87
CA ALA A 112 3.78 -14.49 -3.04
C ALA A 112 2.46 -13.80 -3.44
N ALA A 113 2.31 -12.50 -3.12
CA ALA A 113 1.05 -11.77 -3.32
C ALA A 113 0.62 -11.75 -4.79
N TYR A 114 1.54 -11.56 -5.72
CA TYR A 114 1.24 -11.50 -7.15
C TYR A 114 0.62 -12.81 -7.66
N ASP A 115 1.26 -13.95 -7.37
CA ASP A 115 0.78 -15.26 -7.81
C ASP A 115 -0.59 -15.60 -7.22
N VAL A 116 -0.77 -15.30 -5.93
CA VAL A 116 -2.05 -15.52 -5.23
C VAL A 116 -3.16 -14.65 -5.82
N ILE A 117 -2.90 -13.38 -6.12
CA ILE A 117 -3.89 -12.48 -6.73
C ILE A 117 -4.26 -12.97 -8.12
N CYS A 118 -3.30 -13.35 -8.95
CA CYS A 118 -3.55 -13.84 -10.30
C CYS A 118 -4.38 -15.13 -10.27
N ARG A 119 -4.02 -16.08 -9.41
CA ARG A 119 -4.69 -17.39 -9.31
C ARG A 119 -6.10 -17.30 -8.72
N TYR A 120 -6.31 -16.45 -7.72
CA TYR A 120 -7.57 -16.33 -6.97
C TYR A 120 -8.31 -15.01 -7.24
N ARG A 121 -8.10 -14.44 -8.43
CA ARG A 121 -8.66 -13.17 -8.87
C ARG A 121 -10.18 -13.06 -8.64
N GLU A 122 -10.94 -14.08 -9.00
CA GLU A 122 -12.39 -14.11 -8.89
C GLU A 122 -12.87 -14.04 -7.43
N ILE A 123 -12.13 -14.65 -6.50
CA ILE A 123 -12.47 -14.60 -5.07
C ILE A 123 -12.24 -13.19 -4.53
N ILE A 124 -11.10 -12.58 -4.87
CA ILE A 124 -10.75 -11.24 -4.39
C ILE A 124 -11.71 -10.19 -4.99
N ALA A 125 -12.08 -10.36 -6.27
CA ALA A 125 -12.97 -9.45 -6.99
C ALA A 125 -14.36 -9.31 -6.37
N VAL A 126 -14.82 -10.27 -5.58
CA VAL A 126 -16.10 -10.17 -4.84
C VAL A 126 -16.11 -8.96 -3.89
N ARG A 127 -14.97 -8.56 -3.37
CA ARG A 127 -14.87 -7.47 -2.37
C ARG A 127 -13.93 -6.33 -2.74
N CYS A 128 -13.09 -6.53 -3.74
CA CYS A 128 -12.09 -5.55 -4.16
C CYS A 128 -11.99 -5.56 -5.69
N PRO A 129 -12.37 -4.48 -6.38
CA PRO A 129 -12.23 -4.39 -7.83
C PRO A 129 -10.75 -4.49 -8.20
N LEU A 130 -10.45 -5.27 -9.24
CA LEU A 130 -9.09 -5.49 -9.71
C LEU A 130 -8.92 -4.91 -11.11
N ALA A 131 -7.80 -4.23 -11.34
CA ALA A 131 -7.41 -3.75 -12.66
C ALA A 131 -7.28 -4.92 -13.66
N ALA A 132 -7.45 -4.67 -14.96
CA ALA A 132 -7.29 -5.70 -16.00
C ALA A 132 -5.88 -6.30 -15.96
N ASP A 133 -4.89 -5.43 -15.99
CA ASP A 133 -3.48 -5.78 -15.91
C ASP A 133 -2.94 -5.38 -14.54
N ILE A 134 -2.53 -6.38 -13.76
CA ILE A 134 -1.91 -6.18 -12.44
C ILE A 134 -0.41 -6.37 -12.60
N PRO A 135 0.40 -5.36 -12.24
CA PRO A 135 1.85 -5.50 -12.27
C PRO A 135 2.33 -6.46 -11.18
N ASP A 136 3.57 -6.96 -11.30
CA ASP A 136 4.19 -7.71 -10.22
C ASP A 136 4.40 -6.80 -8.98
N ILE A 137 3.39 -6.81 -8.11
CA ILE A 137 3.38 -5.99 -6.89
C ILE A 137 4.42 -6.44 -5.86
N CYS A 138 5.01 -7.61 -6.00
CA CYS A 138 6.07 -8.05 -5.09
C CYS A 138 7.34 -7.22 -5.25
N ARG A 139 7.51 -6.56 -6.41
CA ARG A 139 8.58 -5.58 -6.67
C ARG A 139 8.36 -4.22 -5.97
N LEU A 140 7.12 -3.93 -5.56
CA LEU A 140 6.79 -2.72 -4.80
C LEU A 140 7.16 -2.88 -3.32
N PRO A 141 7.52 -1.79 -2.63
CA PRO A 141 7.65 -1.79 -1.18
C PRO A 141 6.44 -2.40 -0.47
N HIS A 142 6.62 -2.84 0.78
CA HIS A 142 5.54 -3.35 1.64
C HIS A 142 4.63 -2.21 2.13
N ASP A 143 4.17 -1.38 1.21
CA ASP A 143 3.25 -0.26 1.45
C ASP A 143 1.85 -0.65 0.95
N PRO A 144 0.88 -0.83 1.85
CA PRO A 144 -0.47 -1.22 1.46
C PRO A 144 -1.13 -0.24 0.48
N ALA A 145 -0.97 1.07 0.67
CA ALA A 145 -1.57 2.07 -0.20
C ALA A 145 -1.03 1.97 -1.64
N MET A 146 0.29 1.79 -1.76
CA MET A 146 0.96 1.61 -3.05
C MET A 146 0.51 0.33 -3.75
N ARG A 147 0.45 -0.78 -3.01
CA ARG A 147 0.03 -2.09 -3.56
C ARG A 147 -1.46 -2.13 -3.90
N PHE A 148 -2.34 -1.51 -3.10
CA PHE A 148 -3.75 -1.34 -3.47
C PHE A 148 -3.91 -0.50 -4.73
N ALA A 149 -3.16 0.59 -4.88
CA ALA A 149 -3.17 1.41 -6.09
C ALA A 149 -2.78 0.59 -7.34
N ALA A 150 -1.74 -0.24 -7.24
CA ALA A 150 -1.29 -1.09 -8.33
C ALA A 150 -2.31 -2.17 -8.72
N VAL A 151 -3.00 -2.73 -7.72
CA VAL A 151 -3.96 -3.84 -7.91
C VAL A 151 -5.32 -3.34 -8.39
N CYS A 152 -5.79 -2.19 -7.88
CA CYS A 152 -7.12 -1.63 -8.19
C CYS A 152 -7.08 -0.57 -9.30
N GLY A 153 -5.91 -0.05 -9.66
CA GLY A 153 -5.78 1.03 -10.64
C GLY A 153 -6.59 2.26 -10.23
N ALA A 154 -7.33 2.84 -11.18
CA ALA A 154 -8.15 4.04 -10.97
C ALA A 154 -9.22 3.87 -9.86
N GLU A 155 -9.65 2.65 -9.59
CA GLU A 155 -10.68 2.35 -8.58
C GLU A 155 -10.12 2.24 -7.14
N ALA A 156 -8.84 2.45 -6.93
CA ALA A 156 -8.18 2.23 -5.64
C ALA A 156 -8.80 3.03 -4.48
N GLU A 157 -9.15 4.30 -4.70
CA GLU A 157 -9.76 5.14 -3.68
C GLU A 157 -11.17 4.65 -3.32
N ASN A 158 -11.99 4.34 -4.33
CA ASN A 158 -13.35 3.84 -4.16
C ASN A 158 -13.34 2.45 -3.47
N ALA A 159 -12.45 1.56 -3.89
CA ALA A 159 -12.27 0.25 -3.28
C ALA A 159 -11.92 0.35 -1.79
N LEU A 160 -10.94 1.19 -1.45
CA LEU A 160 -10.52 1.42 -0.08
C LEU A 160 -11.59 2.14 0.76
N TYR A 161 -12.40 3.02 0.15
CA TYR A 161 -13.54 3.63 0.81
C TYR A 161 -14.60 2.57 1.16
N ALA A 162 -14.96 1.71 0.21
CA ALA A 162 -15.90 0.62 0.43
C ALA A 162 -15.42 -0.39 1.48
N LEU A 163 -14.12 -0.61 1.56
CA LEU A 163 -13.46 -1.44 2.55
C LEU A 163 -13.23 -0.73 3.92
N LYS A 164 -13.69 0.52 4.05
CA LYS A 164 -13.55 1.35 5.26
C LYS A 164 -12.10 1.51 5.74
N ALA A 165 -11.17 1.60 4.79
CA ALA A 165 -9.79 1.94 5.10
C ALA A 165 -9.68 3.34 5.71
N ASP A 166 -8.65 3.60 6.50
CA ASP A 166 -8.38 4.91 7.07
C ASP A 166 -8.11 5.97 5.97
N LYS A 167 -8.35 7.25 6.31
CA LYS A 167 -8.21 8.37 5.36
C LYS A 167 -6.81 8.47 4.78
N ALA A 168 -5.78 8.25 5.59
CA ALA A 168 -4.38 8.38 5.15
C ALA A 168 -4.06 7.33 4.07
N THR A 169 -4.44 6.07 4.30
CA THR A 169 -4.27 4.99 3.32
C THR A 169 -5.01 5.30 2.01
N ARG A 170 -6.26 5.78 2.08
CA ARG A 170 -7.05 6.14 0.90
C ARG A 170 -6.42 7.28 0.09
N THR A 171 -6.04 8.36 0.77
CA THR A 171 -5.42 9.53 0.11
C THR A 171 -4.10 9.14 -0.56
N ARG A 172 -3.28 8.32 0.09
CA ARG A 172 -2.02 7.83 -0.51
C ARG A 172 -2.27 6.91 -1.71
N ALA A 173 -3.23 6.01 -1.63
CA ALA A 173 -3.57 5.15 -2.76
C ALA A 173 -4.09 5.95 -3.95
N ALA A 174 -4.93 6.96 -3.72
CA ALA A 174 -5.39 7.88 -4.77
C ALA A 174 -4.24 8.64 -5.42
N LEU A 175 -3.23 9.06 -4.64
CA LEU A 175 -2.04 9.71 -5.15
C LEU A 175 -1.26 8.79 -6.10
N PHE A 176 -1.07 7.53 -5.76
CA PHE A 176 -0.38 6.56 -6.62
C PHE A 176 -1.22 6.21 -7.87
N ALA A 177 -2.50 5.93 -7.70
CA ALA A 177 -3.40 5.59 -8.81
C ALA A 177 -3.55 6.74 -9.83
N GLY A 178 -3.52 7.99 -9.36
CA GLY A 178 -3.63 9.20 -10.19
C GLY A 178 -2.29 9.78 -10.67
N CYS A 179 -1.16 9.17 -10.32
CA CYS A 179 0.14 9.74 -10.65
C CYS A 179 0.41 9.72 -12.17
N ARG A 180 0.91 10.86 -12.67
CA ARG A 180 1.28 11.03 -14.08
C ARG A 180 2.76 10.70 -14.29
N PRO A 181 3.18 10.41 -15.54
CA PRO A 181 4.60 10.33 -15.91
C PRO A 181 5.34 11.59 -15.50
N PHE A 182 6.57 11.41 -15.03
CA PHE A 182 7.45 12.56 -14.87
C PHE A 182 7.84 13.09 -16.25
N PRO A 183 7.97 14.43 -16.41
CA PRO A 183 8.46 15.02 -17.64
C PRO A 183 9.86 14.49 -18.02
N ALA A 184 10.12 14.34 -19.32
CA ALA A 184 11.44 13.90 -19.80
C ALA A 184 12.52 14.99 -19.60
N GLY A 185 12.17 16.27 -19.81
CA GLY A 185 13.07 17.42 -19.65
C GLY A 185 13.55 17.57 -18.21
N GLU A 186 14.84 17.88 -18.02
CA GLU A 186 15.44 17.94 -16.68
C GLU A 186 14.83 19.04 -15.81
N ARG A 187 14.60 20.22 -16.39
CA ARG A 187 14.02 21.37 -15.68
C ARG A 187 12.59 21.06 -15.21
N GLU A 188 11.76 20.55 -16.13
CA GLU A 188 10.37 20.18 -15.88
C GLU A 188 10.27 19.02 -14.88
N PHE A 189 11.20 18.08 -14.96
CA PHE A 189 11.29 16.97 -14.00
C PHE A 189 11.54 17.48 -12.57
N ARG A 190 12.51 18.38 -12.40
CA ARG A 190 12.83 19.01 -11.11
C ARG A 190 11.64 19.77 -10.53
N ILE A 191 10.93 20.54 -11.36
CA ILE A 191 9.72 21.26 -10.96
C ILE A 191 8.61 20.29 -10.57
N ALA A 192 8.40 19.22 -11.33
CA ALA A 192 7.41 18.21 -11.02
C ALA A 192 7.71 17.51 -9.68
N ALA A 193 8.98 17.16 -9.43
CA ALA A 193 9.41 16.61 -8.15
C ALA A 193 9.19 17.58 -6.98
N ALA A 194 9.53 18.87 -7.15
CA ALA A 194 9.33 19.88 -6.12
C ALA A 194 7.84 20.16 -5.83
N ARG A 195 6.95 20.04 -6.83
CA ARG A 195 5.49 20.15 -6.64
C ARG A 195 4.91 19.03 -5.78
N LEU A 196 5.44 17.84 -5.91
CA LEU A 196 5.04 16.70 -5.09
C LEU A 196 5.61 16.78 -3.67
N GLY A 197 6.74 17.45 -3.50
CA GLY A 197 7.57 17.37 -2.32
C GLY A 197 8.44 16.11 -2.33
N ARG A 198 9.53 16.14 -1.57
CA ARG A 198 10.56 15.10 -1.60
C ARG A 198 10.00 13.70 -1.37
N GLU A 199 9.29 13.46 -0.27
CA GLU A 199 8.80 12.14 0.14
C GLU A 199 7.83 11.53 -0.88
N ALA A 200 6.88 12.35 -1.38
CA ALA A 200 5.93 11.90 -2.38
C ALA A 200 6.60 11.64 -3.73
N ALA A 201 7.56 12.48 -4.14
CA ALA A 201 8.31 12.30 -5.37
C ALA A 201 9.14 11.02 -5.36
N GLU A 202 9.85 10.71 -4.26
CA GLU A 202 10.59 9.47 -4.06
C GLU A 202 9.65 8.25 -4.15
N SER A 203 8.52 8.28 -3.45
CA SER A 203 7.55 7.18 -3.43
C SER A 203 6.87 6.96 -4.80
N ILE A 204 6.46 8.03 -5.47
CA ILE A 204 5.83 7.95 -6.80
C ILE A 204 6.85 7.45 -7.84
N ALA A 205 8.11 7.89 -7.77
CA ALA A 205 9.14 7.45 -8.69
C ALA A 205 9.39 5.94 -8.58
N VAL A 206 9.47 5.39 -7.35
CA VAL A 206 9.56 3.94 -7.11
C VAL A 206 8.34 3.21 -7.66
N TYR A 207 7.13 3.71 -7.40
CA TYR A 207 5.89 3.10 -7.89
C TYR A 207 5.88 3.05 -9.43
N ARG A 208 6.23 4.16 -10.08
CA ARG A 208 6.24 4.25 -11.54
C ARG A 208 7.30 3.37 -12.19
N ASP A 209 8.48 3.26 -11.61
CA ASP A 209 9.56 2.42 -12.16
C ASP A 209 9.23 0.91 -12.11
N VAL A 210 8.30 0.50 -11.24
CA VAL A 210 7.79 -0.88 -11.22
C VAL A 210 6.74 -1.11 -12.33
N LEU A 211 5.88 -0.11 -12.56
CA LEU A 211 4.82 -0.20 -13.57
C LEU A 211 5.36 0.09 -14.99
N TYR A 212 6.32 1.02 -15.08
CA TYR A 212 6.85 1.53 -16.34
C TYR A 212 8.38 1.70 -16.22
N PRO A 213 9.18 1.35 -17.26
CA PRO A 213 10.65 1.45 -17.20
C PRO A 213 11.13 2.90 -17.40
N GLU A 214 10.82 3.80 -16.47
CA GLU A 214 11.08 5.24 -16.61
C GLU A 214 12.37 5.71 -15.92
N CYS A 215 12.99 4.90 -15.06
CA CYS A 215 14.16 5.25 -14.25
C CYS A 215 13.99 6.53 -13.39
N SER A 216 12.77 6.84 -13.00
CA SER A 216 12.43 8.06 -12.27
C SER A 216 13.04 8.09 -10.88
N ALA A 217 13.10 6.94 -10.18
CA ALA A 217 13.70 6.83 -8.85
C ALA A 217 15.20 7.15 -8.87
N ALA A 218 15.94 6.70 -9.87
CA ALA A 218 17.37 7.03 -10.02
C ALA A 218 17.57 8.53 -10.24
N ARG A 219 16.71 9.18 -11.04
CA ARG A 219 16.73 10.63 -11.26
C ARG A 219 16.42 11.38 -9.97
N ILE A 220 15.36 11.04 -9.24
CA ILE A 220 15.02 11.65 -7.94
C ILE A 220 16.19 11.51 -6.96
N ASN A 221 16.76 10.31 -6.82
CA ASN A 221 17.91 10.06 -5.95
C ASN A 221 19.11 10.96 -6.31
N THR A 222 19.34 11.21 -7.60
CA THR A 222 20.40 12.11 -8.07
C THR A 222 20.11 13.55 -7.64
N LEU A 223 18.88 14.03 -7.77
CA LEU A 223 18.50 15.39 -7.31
C LEU A 223 18.72 15.55 -5.81
N VAL A 224 18.32 14.56 -5.02
CA VAL A 224 18.49 14.57 -3.56
C VAL A 224 19.98 14.58 -3.18
N LYS A 225 20.81 13.74 -3.82
CA LYS A 225 22.27 13.71 -3.60
C LYS A 225 22.95 15.03 -3.96
N ASN A 226 22.48 15.68 -4.99
CA ASN A 226 23.01 16.98 -5.44
C ASN A 226 22.45 18.16 -4.64
N GLY A 227 21.67 17.93 -3.58
CA GLY A 227 21.16 18.96 -2.69
C GLY A 227 20.09 19.86 -3.34
N VAL A 228 19.40 19.38 -4.39
CA VAL A 228 18.31 20.14 -5.02
C VAL A 228 17.17 20.30 -4.01
N CYS A 229 16.69 21.54 -3.86
CA CYS A 229 15.59 21.89 -2.98
C CYS A 229 14.27 21.35 -3.54
N LEU A 230 13.71 20.31 -2.92
CA LEU A 230 12.46 19.66 -3.35
C LEU A 230 11.29 19.88 -2.38
N SER A 231 11.48 20.61 -1.27
CA SER A 231 10.45 20.85 -0.28
C SER A 231 10.62 22.20 0.42
N LEU A 232 9.50 22.74 0.93
CA LEU A 232 9.50 24.06 1.58
C LEU A 232 10.32 24.10 2.88
N ASP A 233 10.48 22.99 3.57
CA ASP A 233 11.28 22.87 4.79
C ASP A 233 12.78 22.95 4.52
N THR A 234 13.22 22.63 3.29
CA THR A 234 14.62 22.75 2.87
C THR A 234 14.92 24.09 2.16
N LEU A 235 13.90 24.95 1.96
CA LEU A 235 14.07 26.27 1.37
C LEU A 235 14.74 27.24 2.37
N ALA A 236 15.74 28.00 1.96
CA ALA A 236 16.51 28.90 2.83
C ALA A 236 15.72 30.14 3.31
N VAL A 237 14.44 30.27 2.93
CA VAL A 237 13.50 31.29 3.42
C VAL A 237 12.20 30.63 3.87
N ASN A 238 11.46 31.28 4.76
CA ASN A 238 10.21 30.76 5.31
C ASN A 238 9.09 31.83 5.28
N GLY A 239 7.90 31.45 5.78
CA GLY A 239 6.74 32.34 5.78
C GLY A 239 6.92 33.64 6.57
N LYS A 240 7.81 33.70 7.57
CA LYS A 240 8.10 34.93 8.33
C LYS A 240 8.88 35.91 7.45
N ASP A 241 9.81 35.39 6.66
CA ASP A 241 10.61 36.21 5.74
C ASP A 241 9.74 36.85 4.66
N ILE A 242 8.80 36.09 4.10
CA ILE A 242 7.88 36.59 3.06
C ILE A 242 6.88 37.57 3.67
N ARG A 243 6.42 37.35 4.92
CA ARG A 243 5.56 38.30 5.63
C ARG A 243 6.24 39.65 5.87
N ALA A 244 7.55 39.66 6.15
CA ALA A 244 8.34 40.88 6.32
C ALA A 244 8.40 41.73 5.05
N LEU A 245 8.13 41.15 3.86
CA LEU A 245 8.00 41.88 2.58
C LEU A 245 6.58 42.43 2.36
N GLY A 246 5.69 42.39 3.37
CA GLY A 246 4.34 42.91 3.29
C GLY A 246 3.30 41.96 2.71
N VAL A 247 3.66 40.69 2.41
CA VAL A 247 2.74 39.69 1.88
C VAL A 247 1.91 39.09 3.01
N ARG A 248 0.61 38.85 2.76
CA ARG A 248 -0.33 38.33 3.78
C ARG A 248 -1.17 37.16 3.23
N GLY A 249 -1.72 36.37 4.16
CA GLY A 249 -2.68 35.31 3.84
C GLY A 249 -2.13 34.22 2.93
N ALA A 250 -2.95 33.79 1.97
CA ALA A 250 -2.62 32.71 1.02
C ALA A 250 -1.46 33.04 0.07
N ASP A 251 -1.20 34.35 -0.16
CA ASP A 251 -0.12 34.80 -1.05
C ASP A 251 1.27 34.41 -0.52
N ILE A 252 1.45 34.25 0.79
CA ILE A 252 2.70 33.77 1.38
C ILE A 252 3.06 32.39 0.82
N GLY A 253 2.09 31.47 0.80
CA GLY A 253 2.29 30.12 0.25
C GLY A 253 2.56 30.14 -1.25
N ALA A 254 1.88 31.02 -1.98
CA ALA A 254 2.09 31.16 -3.42
C ALA A 254 3.50 31.70 -3.77
N VAL A 255 4.02 32.65 -3.00
CA VAL A 255 5.39 33.15 -3.17
C VAL A 255 6.42 32.08 -2.81
N LEU A 256 6.24 31.37 -1.67
CA LEU A 256 7.14 30.29 -1.25
C LEU A 256 7.19 29.15 -2.28
N ASN A 257 6.04 28.73 -2.82
CA ASN A 257 6.01 27.71 -3.88
C ASN A 257 6.70 28.21 -5.17
N GLY A 258 6.51 29.49 -5.55
CA GLY A 258 7.21 30.08 -6.70
C GLY A 258 8.72 30.04 -6.52
N LEU A 259 9.22 30.39 -5.33
CA LEU A 259 10.64 30.34 -5.00
C LEU A 259 11.18 28.91 -4.98
N LEU A 260 10.40 27.96 -4.42
CA LEU A 260 10.76 26.53 -4.42
C LEU A 260 10.92 26.01 -5.86
N PHE A 261 9.98 26.31 -6.74
CA PHE A 261 10.04 25.86 -8.13
C PHE A 261 11.20 26.48 -8.91
N ALA A 262 11.50 27.77 -8.67
CA ALA A 262 12.64 28.45 -9.28
C ALA A 262 13.98 27.87 -8.77
N ALA A 263 14.08 27.58 -7.47
CA ALA A 263 15.27 26.96 -6.90
C ALA A 263 15.45 25.51 -7.40
N ALA A 264 14.37 24.72 -7.44
CA ALA A 264 14.39 23.35 -7.96
C ALA A 264 14.79 23.33 -9.45
N ALA A 265 14.27 24.25 -10.25
CA ALA A 265 14.62 24.40 -11.66
C ALA A 265 16.09 24.78 -11.90
N GLY A 266 16.75 25.33 -10.88
CA GLY A 266 18.11 25.89 -11.02
C GLY A 266 18.14 27.33 -11.53
N ASP A 267 16.98 28.01 -11.57
CA ASP A 267 16.90 29.43 -12.02
C ASP A 267 17.48 30.37 -10.98
N ILE A 268 17.48 29.98 -9.70
CA ILE A 268 18.07 30.72 -8.57
C ILE A 268 18.76 29.76 -7.61
N GLU A 269 19.78 30.23 -6.91
CA GLU A 269 20.40 29.45 -5.84
C GLU A 269 19.51 29.44 -4.58
N ASN A 270 19.49 28.32 -3.88
CA ASN A 270 18.77 28.18 -2.59
C ASN A 270 19.57 28.90 -1.47
N LYS A 271 19.85 30.19 -1.66
CA LYS A 271 20.49 31.10 -0.70
C LYS A 271 19.49 32.16 -0.28
N ARG A 272 19.47 32.48 1.03
CA ARG A 272 18.51 33.42 1.60
C ARG A 272 18.45 34.75 0.86
N GLU A 273 19.61 35.32 0.51
CA GLU A 273 19.71 36.64 -0.17
C GLU A 273 19.10 36.63 -1.57
N ASP A 274 19.40 35.58 -2.36
CA ASP A 274 18.89 35.44 -3.72
C ASP A 274 17.39 35.19 -3.73
N LEU A 275 16.90 34.33 -2.83
CA LEU A 275 15.49 34.06 -2.67
C LEU A 275 14.69 35.30 -2.24
N LEU A 276 15.20 36.11 -1.32
CA LEU A 276 14.54 37.34 -0.90
C LEU A 276 14.53 38.41 -2.01
N ARG A 277 15.58 38.48 -2.82
CA ARG A 277 15.64 39.35 -4.00
C ARG A 277 14.57 38.94 -5.02
N CYS A 278 14.47 37.63 -5.31
CA CYS A 278 13.45 37.10 -6.22
C CYS A 278 12.04 37.30 -5.65
N ALA A 279 11.82 37.08 -4.35
CA ALA A 279 10.54 37.31 -3.70
C ALA A 279 10.05 38.75 -3.87
N LYS A 280 10.92 39.76 -3.69
CA LYS A 280 10.55 41.17 -3.91
C LYS A 280 10.03 41.40 -5.33
N VAL A 281 10.73 40.87 -6.34
CA VAL A 281 10.30 41.01 -7.75
C VAL A 281 8.95 40.33 -7.99
N MET A 282 8.71 39.13 -7.38
CA MET A 282 7.42 38.46 -7.49
C MET A 282 6.27 39.24 -6.84
N VAL A 283 6.54 39.89 -5.70
CA VAL A 283 5.55 40.72 -4.99
C VAL A 283 5.22 41.99 -5.76
N ASP A 284 6.23 42.67 -6.33
CA ASP A 284 6.02 43.88 -7.08
C ASP A 284 5.26 43.67 -8.39
N LYS A 285 5.47 42.52 -9.06
CA LYS A 285 4.70 42.11 -10.25
C LYS A 285 3.23 41.80 -9.96
N ARG A 286 2.88 41.43 -8.73
CA ARG A 286 1.49 41.13 -8.31
C ARG A 286 0.71 42.41 -7.89
N LYS A 287 1.40 43.49 -7.62
CA LYS A 287 0.79 44.78 -7.26
C LYS A 287 0.42 45.65 -8.48
N LYS A 288 0.94 45.28 -9.64
CA LYS A 288 0.60 45.85 -10.96
C LYS A 288 -0.47 45.04 -11.66
#